data_379ccc12dabd8852daccfe48c4c8b79b
#
_entry.id   379ccc12dabd8852daccfe48c4c8b79b
#
_cell.length_a   1.000
_cell.length_b   1.000
_cell.length_c   1.000
_cell.angle_alpha   90.00
_cell.angle_beta   90.00
_cell.angle_gamma   90.00
#
_symmetry.space_group_name_H-M   'P 1'
#
loop_
_entity.id
_entity.type
_entity.pdbx_description
1 polymer ?
#
loop_
_entity_poly.entity_id
_entity_poly.type
_entity_poly.pdbx_seq_one_letter_code
_entity_poly.pdbx_strand_id
1 'polypeptide(L)'
;MTLFRLTLMATTVLAGATSFALAGPADDTIVVGFGADISTLDPGEIGSRSDANVAGHIFTTLTRISESGEVTPNFAESWSVSADGKDITFKLQAGRTCEDGEALTAEDAAYSFTRSADPAMEFTGNTPGFIFPSIGYTGAEALDDTTLVVHMANKNSLAPGFLNEVYIHCKDSYAKMSKDDATAHPVSSAAYKLKSWTAGSEIVLEKWQDPGNFQNIVFRIIPEASTRSAELMAGNVDIITNAAPDQLDAIDASGAAKVQKVQGTRRMYVGFNQKAKFDTAGGMAIKKPEVRRALQYAVDVPTICQQLLNFACERATGLANPPHDNKDLKPYPFDPAMAEKLLDEAGYPRDANGVRFEMTLQGPRGRYLNDANVTTAVGQYLSDIGVKTTVELFEWSSVYVPMIRAHDAGPMFFLGSGGGLWNAQYDMSDLATVDSGPNYTEWNDPRWFDRWADIAKAASVEEEDKIVNEMLKVFYDDGPWLLMYFQPDFYGVSSRVSWTARRDEVIELNEASLAK
;
A
#
# COMPACT_ATOMS: atom_id res chain seq x y z
N MET A 1 49.67 -35.93 64.32
CA MET A 1 49.45 -35.79 62.83
C MET A 1 48.10 -36.33 62.50
N THR A 2 47.10 -35.47 62.40
CA THR A 2 45.69 -35.81 62.24
C THR A 2 45.28 -35.36 60.88
N LEU A 3 44.95 -36.29 59.99
CA LEU A 3 44.43 -36.01 58.63
C LEU A 3 42.93 -35.67 58.72
N PHE A 4 42.57 -34.46 58.25
CA PHE A 4 41.20 -34.06 58.01
C PHE A 4 40.81 -34.49 56.57
N ARG A 5 39.80 -35.33 56.46
CA ARG A 5 39.16 -35.65 55.19
C ARG A 5 38.02 -34.65 54.95
N LEU A 6 38.14 -33.81 53.91
CA LEU A 6 37.05 -32.97 53.42
C LEU A 6 36.20 -33.82 52.45
N THR A 7 34.93 -34.02 52.78
CA THR A 7 33.93 -34.64 51.89
C THR A 7 33.23 -33.50 51.13
N LEU A 8 33.43 -33.43 49.81
CA LEU A 8 32.77 -32.47 48.95
C LEU A 8 31.40 -33.06 48.56
N MET A 9 30.31 -32.47 49.04
CA MET A 9 28.94 -32.76 48.57
C MET A 9 28.70 -31.90 47.32
N ALA A 10 28.59 -32.53 46.15
CA ALA A 10 28.12 -31.91 44.91
C ALA A 10 26.58 -31.90 44.91
N THR A 11 25.99 -30.74 45.12
CA THR A 11 24.57 -30.50 44.91
C THR A 11 24.33 -30.22 43.44
N THR A 12 23.76 -31.20 42.72
CA THR A 12 23.29 -31.02 41.34
C THR A 12 21.98 -30.24 41.39
N VAL A 13 22.02 -28.96 41.01
CA VAL A 13 20.83 -28.17 40.75
C VAL A 13 20.35 -28.56 39.34
N LEU A 14 19.31 -29.37 39.26
CA LEU A 14 18.55 -29.56 38.01
C LEU A 14 17.79 -28.25 37.75
N ALA A 15 18.31 -27.40 36.88
CA ALA A 15 17.55 -26.31 36.29
C ALA A 15 16.54 -26.92 35.30
N GLY A 16 15.31 -27.09 35.76
CA GLY A 16 14.19 -27.41 34.91
C GLY A 16 13.97 -26.25 33.93
N ALA A 17 14.42 -26.40 32.68
CA ALA A 17 14.00 -25.52 31.61
C ALA A 17 12.50 -25.81 31.37
N THR A 18 11.62 -25.03 31.98
CA THR A 18 10.23 -24.97 31.57
C THR A 18 10.22 -24.31 30.21
N SER A 19 10.17 -25.12 29.14
CA SER A 19 9.77 -24.66 27.81
C SER A 19 8.36 -24.10 27.96
N PHE A 20 8.21 -22.80 28.01
CA PHE A 20 6.93 -22.18 27.71
C PHE A 20 6.66 -22.50 26.24
N ALA A 21 5.91 -23.57 25.97
CA ALA A 21 5.21 -23.69 24.70
C ALA A 21 4.30 -22.46 24.63
N LEU A 22 4.58 -21.52 23.76
CA LEU A 22 3.63 -20.48 23.41
C LEU A 22 2.39 -21.22 22.91
N ALA A 23 1.31 -21.16 23.68
CA ALA A 23 0.02 -21.66 23.22
C ALA A 23 -0.32 -20.84 21.97
N GLY A 24 -0.72 -21.52 20.89
CA GLY A 24 -1.23 -20.84 19.68
C GLY A 24 -2.41 -19.93 20.02
N PRO A 25 -2.91 -19.15 19.02
CA PRO A 25 -4.04 -18.26 19.23
C PRO A 25 -5.26 -18.99 19.81
N ALA A 26 -5.97 -18.31 20.73
CA ALA A 26 -7.23 -18.85 21.27
C ALA A 26 -8.30 -18.94 20.17
N ASP A 27 -9.32 -19.81 20.34
CA ASP A 27 -10.35 -20.03 19.32
C ASP A 27 -11.20 -18.78 19.02
N ASP A 28 -11.26 -17.82 19.93
CA ASP A 28 -11.94 -16.54 19.76
C ASP A 28 -11.05 -15.44 19.16
N THR A 29 -9.81 -15.76 18.81
CA THR A 29 -8.80 -14.80 18.35
C THR A 29 -8.21 -15.24 17.01
N ILE A 30 -8.08 -14.29 16.07
CA ILE A 30 -7.32 -14.46 14.83
C ILE A 30 -6.07 -13.58 14.88
N VAL A 31 -4.92 -14.13 14.49
CA VAL A 31 -3.63 -13.45 14.54
C VAL A 31 -3.04 -13.32 13.14
N VAL A 32 -2.73 -12.09 12.73
CA VAL A 32 -2.13 -11.76 11.43
C VAL A 32 -0.71 -11.25 11.65
N GLY A 33 0.27 -11.87 10.99
CA GLY A 33 1.68 -11.42 10.99
C GLY A 33 1.95 -10.42 9.87
N PHE A 34 2.21 -9.17 10.22
CA PHE A 34 2.60 -8.09 9.31
C PHE A 34 4.12 -7.93 9.25
N GLY A 35 4.63 -7.53 8.07
CA GLY A 35 6.04 -7.19 7.89
C GLY A 35 6.41 -5.76 8.32
N ALA A 36 5.42 -4.88 8.44
CA ALA A 36 5.61 -3.48 8.85
C ALA A 36 4.46 -3.04 9.74
N ASP A 37 4.75 -2.12 10.67
CA ASP A 37 3.75 -1.50 11.54
C ASP A 37 2.87 -0.53 10.74
N ILE A 38 1.78 -0.10 11.35
CA ILE A 38 0.95 1.00 10.87
C ILE A 38 1.59 2.35 11.28
N SER A 39 1.22 3.40 10.57
CA SER A 39 1.72 4.76 10.86
C SER A 39 0.71 5.59 11.65
N THR A 40 -0.57 5.30 11.52
CA THR A 40 -1.67 6.08 12.12
C THR A 40 -2.96 5.29 12.19
N LEU A 41 -3.89 5.74 13.05
CA LEU A 41 -5.30 5.36 13.05
C LEU A 41 -6.21 6.60 12.97
N ASP A 42 -5.66 7.82 12.75
CA ASP A 42 -6.52 8.96 12.41
C ASP A 42 -7.10 8.75 10.99
N PRO A 43 -8.43 8.70 10.81
CA PRO A 43 -9.08 8.45 9.53
C PRO A 43 -8.62 9.36 8.38
N GLY A 44 -8.29 10.62 8.67
CA GLY A 44 -7.81 11.59 7.67
C GLY A 44 -6.35 11.36 7.22
N GLU A 45 -5.55 10.66 8.01
CA GLU A 45 -4.13 10.39 7.72
C GLU A 45 -3.86 9.00 7.15
N ILE A 46 -4.86 8.12 7.08
CA ILE A 46 -4.68 6.78 6.52
C ILE A 46 -4.22 6.86 5.07
N GLY A 47 -3.08 6.24 4.77
CA GLY A 47 -2.45 6.37 3.46
C GLY A 47 -1.59 5.19 3.03
N SER A 48 -1.42 4.18 3.89
CA SER A 48 -0.75 2.94 3.51
C SER A 48 -1.73 1.76 3.55
N ARG A 49 -1.44 0.69 2.81
CA ARG A 49 -2.27 -0.54 2.88
C ARG A 49 -2.23 -1.17 4.27
N SER A 50 -1.11 -1.06 5.01
CA SER A 50 -1.04 -1.55 6.39
C SER A 50 -2.00 -0.79 7.30
N ASP A 51 -2.02 0.56 7.21
CA ASP A 51 -2.96 1.40 7.96
C ASP A 51 -4.41 1.02 7.58
N ALA A 52 -4.71 0.94 6.28
CA ALA A 52 -6.03 0.62 5.74
C ALA A 52 -6.55 -0.75 6.19
N ASN A 53 -5.67 -1.76 6.27
CA ASN A 53 -6.03 -3.10 6.72
C ASN A 53 -6.43 -3.15 8.21
N VAL A 54 -5.89 -2.29 9.05
CA VAL A 54 -6.32 -2.17 10.45
C VAL A 54 -7.57 -1.28 10.54
N ALA A 55 -7.52 -0.11 9.88
CA ALA A 55 -8.59 0.89 9.91
C ALA A 55 -9.91 0.36 9.35
N GLY A 56 -9.90 -0.50 8.33
CA GLY A 56 -11.11 -1.10 7.76
C GLY A 56 -11.91 -1.98 8.72
N HIS A 57 -11.33 -2.41 9.86
CA HIS A 57 -12.04 -3.10 10.92
C HIS A 57 -12.61 -2.13 11.97
N ILE A 58 -12.04 -0.91 12.08
CA ILE A 58 -12.41 0.13 13.05
C ILE A 58 -13.42 1.11 12.45
N PHE A 59 -13.28 1.45 11.16
CA PHE A 59 -14.11 2.43 10.49
C PHE A 59 -14.90 1.83 9.35
N THR A 60 -16.16 2.26 9.21
CA THR A 60 -16.96 1.97 8.03
C THR A 60 -16.64 2.95 6.90
N THR A 61 -17.02 2.59 5.67
CA THR A 61 -16.91 3.42 4.45
C THR A 61 -18.26 3.44 3.74
N LEU A 62 -18.50 4.38 2.83
CA LEU A 62 -19.76 4.42 2.07
C LEU A 62 -19.95 3.19 1.20
N THR A 63 -18.89 2.79 0.50
CA THR A 63 -18.89 1.68 -0.45
C THR A 63 -17.75 0.73 -0.12
N ARG A 64 -17.75 -0.47 -0.72
CA ARG A 64 -16.65 -1.44 -0.71
C ARG A 64 -16.30 -1.87 -2.13
N ILE A 65 -15.12 -2.42 -2.31
CA ILE A 65 -14.71 -3.09 -3.55
C ILE A 65 -14.75 -4.60 -3.31
N SER A 66 -15.49 -5.32 -4.15
CA SER A 66 -15.55 -6.79 -4.13
C SER A 66 -14.23 -7.40 -4.62
N GLU A 67 -14.06 -8.71 -4.47
CA GLU A 67 -12.92 -9.46 -5.03
C GLU A 67 -12.84 -9.38 -6.56
N SER A 68 -13.98 -9.15 -7.24
CA SER A 68 -14.04 -8.93 -8.69
C SER A 68 -13.73 -7.50 -9.13
N GLY A 69 -13.53 -6.57 -8.17
CA GLY A 69 -13.30 -5.14 -8.45
C GLY A 69 -14.60 -4.32 -8.60
N GLU A 70 -15.76 -4.90 -8.31
CA GLU A 70 -17.04 -4.19 -8.38
C GLU A 70 -17.26 -3.33 -7.14
N VAL A 71 -17.86 -2.15 -7.35
CA VAL A 71 -18.28 -1.26 -6.26
C VAL A 71 -19.58 -1.79 -5.66
N THR A 72 -19.56 -2.09 -4.37
CA THR A 72 -20.69 -2.66 -3.64
C THR A 72 -21.11 -1.77 -2.46
N PRO A 73 -22.38 -1.85 -2.01
CA PRO A 73 -22.84 -1.19 -0.80
C PRO A 73 -22.03 -1.54 0.45
N ASN A 74 -21.90 -0.54 1.37
CA ASN A 74 -21.41 -0.76 2.74
C ASN A 74 -22.26 0.06 3.71
N PHE A 75 -21.80 1.20 4.23
CA PHE A 75 -22.68 2.09 5.02
C PHE A 75 -23.79 2.69 4.15
N ALA A 76 -23.49 3.02 2.89
CA ALA A 76 -24.54 3.34 1.92
C ALA A 76 -25.24 2.05 1.44
N GLU A 77 -26.58 2.05 1.46
CA GLU A 77 -27.41 0.99 0.88
C GLU A 77 -27.48 1.12 -0.64
N SER A 78 -27.47 2.35 -1.15
CA SER A 78 -27.52 2.68 -2.57
C SER A 78 -27.06 4.10 -2.83
N TRP A 79 -26.83 4.42 -4.09
CA TRP A 79 -26.51 5.78 -4.52
C TRP A 79 -27.09 6.08 -5.90
N SER A 80 -27.23 7.37 -6.19
CA SER A 80 -27.63 7.88 -7.51
C SER A 80 -26.77 9.08 -7.88
N VAL A 81 -26.53 9.26 -9.16
CA VAL A 81 -25.71 10.36 -9.71
C VAL A 81 -26.65 11.35 -10.39
N SER A 82 -26.45 12.65 -10.18
CA SER A 82 -27.19 13.72 -10.83
C SER A 82 -27.02 13.69 -12.36
N ALA A 83 -27.93 14.33 -13.09
CA ALA A 83 -27.93 14.33 -14.54
C ALA A 83 -26.66 14.95 -15.16
N ASP A 84 -26.06 15.92 -14.49
CA ASP A 84 -24.78 16.55 -14.89
C ASP A 84 -23.54 15.81 -14.36
N GLY A 85 -23.76 14.77 -13.55
CA GLY A 85 -22.72 13.91 -13.01
C GLY A 85 -21.91 14.52 -11.86
N LYS A 86 -22.31 15.66 -11.30
CA LYS A 86 -21.55 16.40 -10.31
C LYS A 86 -21.92 16.10 -8.87
N ASP A 87 -23.11 15.56 -8.65
CA ASP A 87 -23.58 15.19 -7.32
C ASP A 87 -23.84 13.70 -7.24
N ILE A 88 -23.39 13.09 -6.14
CA ILE A 88 -23.74 11.71 -5.80
C ILE A 88 -24.56 11.75 -4.51
N THR A 89 -25.80 11.28 -4.59
CA THR A 89 -26.68 11.13 -3.42
C THR A 89 -26.62 9.71 -2.91
N PHE A 90 -26.16 9.51 -1.71
CA PHE A 90 -26.10 8.23 -1.00
C PHE A 90 -27.28 8.09 -0.04
N LYS A 91 -27.90 6.91 -0.03
CA LYS A 91 -28.84 6.48 1.02
C LYS A 91 -28.11 5.58 1.98
N LEU A 92 -28.09 5.95 3.27
CA LEU A 92 -27.33 5.30 4.32
C LEU A 92 -28.20 4.35 5.14
N GLN A 93 -27.58 3.31 5.69
CA GLN A 93 -28.24 2.39 6.63
C GLN A 93 -28.64 3.13 7.90
N ALA A 94 -29.91 3.01 8.29
CA ALA A 94 -30.39 3.55 9.55
C ALA A 94 -30.03 2.64 10.74
N GLY A 95 -29.98 3.23 11.94
CA GLY A 95 -29.79 2.47 13.19
C GLY A 95 -28.38 1.99 13.47
N ARG A 96 -27.39 2.45 12.71
CA ARG A 96 -25.97 2.23 13.02
C ARG A 96 -25.55 3.15 14.18
N THR A 97 -24.57 2.70 14.96
CA THR A 97 -24.04 3.45 16.10
C THR A 97 -22.53 3.52 16.07
N CYS A 98 -21.99 4.54 16.71
CA CYS A 98 -20.61 4.64 17.10
C CYS A 98 -20.32 3.87 18.39
N GLU A 99 -19.05 3.57 18.66
CA GLU A 99 -18.61 2.89 19.87
C GLU A 99 -19.01 3.62 21.17
N ASP A 100 -19.07 4.94 21.13
CA ASP A 100 -19.50 5.79 22.25
C ASP A 100 -21.02 5.81 22.48
N GLY A 101 -21.78 5.12 21.63
CA GLY A 101 -23.24 4.98 21.72
C GLY A 101 -24.02 6.02 20.92
N GLU A 102 -23.35 6.98 20.29
CA GLU A 102 -23.99 7.95 19.40
C GLU A 102 -24.51 7.28 18.12
N ALA A 103 -25.59 7.84 17.54
CA ALA A 103 -26.09 7.37 16.26
C ALA A 103 -25.09 7.72 15.13
N LEU A 104 -24.78 6.76 14.27
CA LEU A 104 -23.97 7.01 13.07
C LEU A 104 -24.91 7.41 11.93
N THR A 105 -24.79 8.66 11.46
CA THR A 105 -25.71 9.30 10.54
C THR A 105 -25.02 9.90 9.31
N ALA A 106 -25.81 10.50 8.41
CA ALA A 106 -25.28 11.26 7.28
C ALA A 106 -24.51 12.52 7.74
N GLU A 107 -24.81 13.06 8.93
CA GLU A 107 -24.05 14.18 9.47
C GLU A 107 -22.62 13.78 9.84
N ASP A 108 -22.41 12.57 10.38
CA ASP A 108 -21.09 11.99 10.65
C ASP A 108 -20.32 11.77 9.34
N ALA A 109 -21.01 11.27 8.32
CA ALA A 109 -20.40 11.09 7.00
C ALA A 109 -19.98 12.44 6.40
N ALA A 110 -20.86 13.45 6.39
CA ALA A 110 -20.54 14.79 5.89
C ALA A 110 -19.38 15.43 6.68
N TYR A 111 -19.38 15.26 8.01
CA TYR A 111 -18.28 15.72 8.86
C TYR A 111 -16.96 15.02 8.52
N SER A 112 -16.97 13.72 8.29
CA SER A 112 -15.77 12.94 7.93
C SER A 112 -15.12 13.46 6.65
N PHE A 113 -15.93 13.77 5.65
CA PHE A 113 -15.48 14.39 4.40
C PHE A 113 -14.93 15.81 4.64
N THR A 114 -15.66 16.63 5.37
CA THR A 114 -15.26 18.02 5.65
C THR A 114 -13.98 18.09 6.46
N ARG A 115 -13.85 17.26 7.53
CA ARG A 115 -12.63 17.18 8.34
C ARG A 115 -11.43 16.73 7.51
N SER A 116 -11.62 15.74 6.64
CA SER A 116 -10.54 15.26 5.77
C SER A 116 -10.11 16.27 4.72
N ALA A 117 -11.02 17.18 4.31
CA ALA A 117 -10.73 18.25 3.35
C ALA A 117 -10.24 19.55 3.99
N ASP A 118 -10.27 19.67 5.32
CA ASP A 118 -9.91 20.91 6.01
C ASP A 118 -8.39 21.16 5.96
N PRO A 119 -7.93 22.23 5.28
CA PRO A 119 -6.51 22.54 5.21
C PRO A 119 -5.85 22.79 6.57
N ALA A 120 -6.62 23.19 7.59
CA ALA A 120 -6.09 23.41 8.93
C ALA A 120 -5.66 22.11 9.63
N MET A 121 -6.15 20.96 9.14
CA MET A 121 -5.76 19.65 9.64
C MET A 121 -4.38 19.20 9.10
N GLU A 122 -3.92 19.78 7.99
CA GLU A 122 -2.64 19.41 7.36
C GLU A 122 -2.48 17.89 7.14
N PHE A 123 -3.58 17.23 6.75
CA PHE A 123 -3.56 15.79 6.47
C PHE A 123 -2.83 15.49 5.16
N THR A 124 -2.04 14.40 5.16
CA THR A 124 -1.28 13.88 4.02
C THR A 124 -1.71 12.46 3.61
N GLY A 125 -2.78 11.94 4.20
CA GLY A 125 -3.32 10.62 3.90
C GLY A 125 -3.97 10.53 2.51
N ASN A 126 -4.44 9.33 2.15
CA ASN A 126 -5.04 9.07 0.84
C ASN A 126 -6.27 9.94 0.56
N THR A 127 -7.11 10.19 1.56
CA THR A 127 -8.35 10.95 1.35
C THR A 127 -8.08 12.35 0.82
N PRO A 128 -7.33 13.24 1.49
CA PRO A 128 -7.02 14.57 0.96
C PRO A 128 -5.98 14.58 -0.16
N GLY A 129 -5.00 13.68 -0.09
CA GLY A 129 -3.85 13.69 -1.01
C GLY A 129 -4.10 13.00 -2.36
N PHE A 130 -5.07 12.08 -2.42
CA PHE A 130 -5.32 11.27 -3.60
C PHE A 130 -6.80 11.21 -3.97
N ILE A 131 -7.70 10.79 -3.05
CA ILE A 131 -9.10 10.51 -3.37
C ILE A 131 -9.84 11.79 -3.79
N PHE A 132 -9.79 12.83 -2.97
CA PHE A 132 -10.49 14.08 -3.23
C PHE A 132 -10.02 14.80 -4.50
N PRO A 133 -8.71 14.92 -4.76
CA PRO A 133 -8.23 15.43 -6.05
C PRO A 133 -8.69 14.58 -7.23
N SER A 134 -8.66 13.25 -7.13
CA SER A 134 -9.03 12.34 -8.22
C SER A 134 -10.49 12.44 -8.62
N ILE A 135 -11.39 12.67 -7.67
CA ILE A 135 -12.83 12.82 -7.97
C ILE A 135 -13.26 14.27 -8.18
N GLY A 136 -12.36 15.24 -7.94
CA GLY A 136 -12.71 16.66 -7.99
C GLY A 136 -13.67 17.06 -6.87
N TYR A 137 -13.48 16.55 -5.66
CA TYR A 137 -14.34 16.83 -4.49
C TYR A 137 -14.43 18.33 -4.20
N THR A 138 -15.67 18.82 -3.96
CA THR A 138 -15.92 20.23 -3.63
C THR A 138 -16.71 20.42 -2.34
N GLY A 139 -17.33 19.35 -1.81
CA GLY A 139 -18.09 19.41 -0.56
C GLY A 139 -18.93 18.17 -0.34
N ALA A 140 -19.47 18.04 0.89
CA ALA A 140 -20.45 17.03 1.25
C ALA A 140 -21.44 17.62 2.25
N GLU A 141 -22.73 17.25 2.14
CA GLU A 141 -23.77 17.68 3.04
C GLU A 141 -24.76 16.57 3.39
N ALA A 142 -25.27 16.58 4.60
CA ALA A 142 -26.38 15.73 5.03
C ALA A 142 -27.70 16.45 4.80
N LEU A 143 -28.62 15.82 4.05
CA LEU A 143 -29.96 16.35 3.84
C LEU A 143 -30.93 15.92 4.96
N ASP A 144 -30.69 14.76 5.51
CA ASP A 144 -31.38 14.16 6.66
C ASP A 144 -30.44 13.10 7.29
N ASP A 145 -30.87 12.41 8.35
CA ASP A 145 -30.04 11.41 9.08
C ASP A 145 -29.50 10.27 8.20
N THR A 146 -30.14 10.01 7.05
CA THR A 146 -29.80 8.88 6.17
C THR A 146 -29.46 9.29 4.74
N THR A 147 -29.41 10.57 4.44
CA THR A 147 -29.15 11.06 3.07
C THR A 147 -27.93 11.97 3.04
N LEU A 148 -26.86 11.50 2.41
CA LEU A 148 -25.63 12.25 2.17
C LEU A 148 -25.55 12.64 0.69
N VAL A 149 -25.17 13.89 0.40
CA VAL A 149 -24.78 14.33 -0.94
C VAL A 149 -23.30 14.65 -0.97
N VAL A 150 -22.57 14.11 -1.94
CA VAL A 150 -21.15 14.42 -2.21
C VAL A 150 -21.09 15.20 -3.52
N HIS A 151 -20.45 16.38 -3.48
CA HIS A 151 -20.32 17.31 -4.60
C HIS A 151 -18.96 17.20 -5.26
N MET A 152 -18.92 17.27 -6.59
CA MET A 152 -17.73 17.21 -7.44
C MET A 152 -17.70 18.37 -8.44
N ALA A 153 -16.52 18.87 -8.77
CA ALA A 153 -16.36 19.92 -9.78
C ALA A 153 -16.74 19.43 -11.19
N ASN A 154 -16.47 18.16 -11.49
CA ASN A 154 -16.71 17.52 -12.78
C ASN A 154 -17.34 16.14 -12.59
N LYS A 155 -17.99 15.64 -13.64
CA LYS A 155 -18.47 14.24 -13.70
C LYS A 155 -17.30 13.28 -13.52
N ASN A 156 -17.46 12.32 -12.60
CA ASN A 156 -16.54 11.19 -12.44
C ASN A 156 -17.33 9.91 -12.12
N SER A 157 -17.41 8.99 -13.09
CA SER A 157 -18.15 7.73 -12.96
C SER A 157 -17.50 6.75 -11.96
N LEU A 158 -16.22 6.93 -11.65
CA LEU A 158 -15.48 6.09 -10.71
C LEU A 158 -15.56 6.59 -9.26
N ALA A 159 -16.13 7.79 -9.03
CA ALA A 159 -16.17 8.39 -7.71
C ALA A 159 -16.74 7.47 -6.60
N PRO A 160 -17.85 6.71 -6.81
CA PRO A 160 -18.32 5.78 -5.78
C PRO A 160 -17.27 4.74 -5.38
N GLY A 161 -16.43 4.31 -6.31
CA GLY A 161 -15.32 3.39 -6.07
C GLY A 161 -14.19 4.03 -5.26
N PHE A 162 -13.80 5.27 -5.57
CA PHE A 162 -12.80 6.00 -4.78
C PHE A 162 -13.22 6.18 -3.31
N LEU A 163 -14.52 6.30 -3.05
CA LEU A 163 -15.04 6.53 -1.71
C LEU A 163 -14.99 5.28 -0.79
N ASN A 164 -14.52 4.14 -1.29
CA ASN A 164 -14.30 2.93 -0.48
C ASN A 164 -13.18 3.06 0.57
N GLU A 165 -12.34 4.07 0.47
CA GLU A 165 -11.27 4.36 1.43
C GLU A 165 -11.46 5.72 2.14
N VAL A 166 -12.65 6.32 2.05
CA VAL A 166 -13.03 7.46 2.90
C VAL A 166 -13.69 6.91 4.16
N TYR A 167 -12.95 6.93 5.25
CA TYR A 167 -13.34 6.33 6.52
C TYR A 167 -14.32 7.25 7.28
N ILE A 168 -15.54 6.75 7.53
CA ILE A 168 -16.57 7.49 8.25
C ILE A 168 -16.32 7.37 9.75
N HIS A 169 -16.30 8.49 10.44
CA HIS A 169 -16.02 8.58 11.86
C HIS A 169 -17.02 9.49 12.59
N CYS A 170 -17.18 9.26 13.87
CA CYS A 170 -18.20 9.82 14.75
C CYS A 170 -17.94 11.29 15.04
N LYS A 171 -18.75 12.19 14.52
CA LYS A 171 -18.59 13.65 14.58
C LYS A 171 -18.38 14.16 16.00
N ASP A 172 -19.24 13.75 16.93
CA ASP A 172 -19.25 14.30 18.28
C ASP A 172 -18.00 13.98 19.09
N SER A 173 -17.39 12.84 18.81
CA SER A 173 -16.10 12.44 19.38
C SER A 173 -14.94 13.14 18.67
N TYR A 174 -14.86 13.04 17.34
CA TYR A 174 -13.71 13.56 16.58
C TYR A 174 -13.62 15.07 16.52
N ALA A 175 -14.72 15.80 16.67
CA ALA A 175 -14.71 17.27 16.76
C ALA A 175 -13.98 17.80 18.02
N LYS A 176 -13.72 16.94 19.00
CA LYS A 176 -13.05 17.28 20.27
C LYS A 176 -11.63 16.74 20.35
N MET A 177 -11.21 15.90 19.39
CA MET A 177 -9.91 15.22 19.37
C MET A 177 -8.86 16.01 18.61
N SER A 178 -7.63 15.99 19.12
CA SER A 178 -6.44 16.30 18.33
C SER A 178 -6.12 15.14 17.37
N LYS A 179 -5.22 15.36 16.40
CA LYS A 179 -4.72 14.28 15.51
C LYS A 179 -4.06 13.15 16.32
N ASP A 180 -3.29 13.50 17.34
CA ASP A 180 -2.62 12.53 18.20
C ASP A 180 -3.63 11.69 19.00
N ASP A 181 -4.68 12.34 19.54
CA ASP A 181 -5.75 11.63 20.23
C ASP A 181 -6.52 10.71 19.27
N ALA A 182 -6.85 11.18 18.07
CA ALA A 182 -7.54 10.38 17.05
C ALA A 182 -6.71 9.15 16.62
N THR A 183 -5.37 9.28 16.60
CA THR A 183 -4.47 8.16 16.34
C THR A 183 -4.38 7.19 17.51
N ALA A 184 -4.28 7.69 18.74
CA ALA A 184 -4.05 6.87 19.93
C ALA A 184 -5.35 6.23 20.47
N HIS A 185 -6.49 6.90 20.28
CA HIS A 185 -7.79 6.53 20.85
C HIS A 185 -8.91 6.67 19.81
N PRO A 186 -8.82 5.97 18.66
CA PRO A 186 -9.85 6.05 17.64
C PRO A 186 -11.21 5.54 18.18
N VAL A 187 -12.28 6.27 17.89
CA VAL A 187 -13.65 5.86 18.18
C VAL A 187 -14.21 5.13 16.97
N SER A 188 -14.63 3.89 17.17
CA SER A 188 -15.03 3.00 16.09
C SER A 188 -16.43 3.31 15.55
N SER A 189 -16.60 3.18 14.24
CA SER A 189 -17.86 3.16 13.51
C SER A 189 -18.14 1.80 12.81
N ALA A 190 -17.25 0.80 12.99
CA ALA A 190 -17.37 -0.54 12.40
C ALA A 190 -17.45 -1.63 13.48
N ALA A 191 -17.11 -2.87 13.16
CA ALA A 191 -17.33 -4.03 14.02
C ALA A 191 -16.34 -4.15 15.19
N TYR A 192 -15.13 -3.65 15.01
CA TYR A 192 -14.06 -3.76 15.99
C TYR A 192 -13.61 -2.39 16.46
N LYS A 193 -13.06 -2.33 17.66
CA LYS A 193 -12.46 -1.15 18.27
C LYS A 193 -11.03 -1.42 18.68
N LEU A 194 -10.23 -0.37 18.81
CA LEU A 194 -8.86 -0.48 19.29
C LEU A 194 -8.88 -0.84 20.78
N LYS A 195 -8.23 -1.98 21.12
CA LYS A 195 -7.98 -2.36 22.52
C LYS A 195 -6.60 -1.91 22.97
N SER A 196 -5.58 -2.10 22.14
CA SER A 196 -4.22 -1.63 22.39
C SER A 196 -3.39 -1.58 21.11
N TRP A 197 -2.44 -0.66 21.08
CA TRP A 197 -1.39 -0.60 20.07
C TRP A 197 -0.04 -0.38 20.74
N THR A 198 0.86 -1.35 20.60
CA THR A 198 2.25 -1.28 21.04
C THR A 198 3.14 -1.20 19.80
N ALA A 199 3.63 0.00 19.50
CA ALA A 199 4.40 0.29 18.30
C ALA A 199 5.58 -0.70 18.13
N GLY A 200 5.73 -1.24 16.91
CA GLY A 200 6.73 -2.24 16.56
C GLY A 200 6.47 -3.66 17.11
N SER A 201 5.35 -3.89 17.78
CA SER A 201 5.01 -5.17 18.41
C SER A 201 3.67 -5.71 17.92
N GLU A 202 2.56 -5.09 18.34
CA GLU A 202 1.24 -5.58 18.00
C GLU A 202 0.13 -4.51 18.09
N ILE A 203 -0.93 -4.70 17.32
CA ILE A 203 -2.20 -3.99 17.42
C ILE A 203 -3.28 -5.02 17.77
N VAL A 204 -4.04 -4.77 18.82
CA VAL A 204 -5.13 -5.62 19.28
C VAL A 204 -6.45 -4.90 19.10
N LEU A 205 -7.34 -5.49 18.32
CA LEU A 205 -8.71 -5.04 18.16
C LEU A 205 -9.66 -5.97 18.92
N GLU A 206 -10.71 -5.42 19.50
CA GLU A 206 -11.76 -6.14 20.21
C GLU A 206 -13.10 -5.90 19.52
N LYS A 207 -13.85 -6.99 19.28
CA LYS A 207 -15.20 -6.91 18.73
C LYS A 207 -16.13 -6.24 19.73
N TRP A 208 -16.90 -5.26 19.24
CA TRP A 208 -17.92 -4.61 20.06
C TRP A 208 -19.32 -4.69 19.44
N GLN A 209 -19.41 -4.94 18.11
CA GLN A 209 -20.69 -5.20 17.42
C GLN A 209 -20.50 -6.17 16.23
N ASP A 210 -21.58 -6.62 15.61
CA ASP A 210 -21.54 -7.41 14.38
C ASP A 210 -21.31 -6.53 13.13
N PRO A 211 -20.77 -7.08 12.02
CA PRO A 211 -20.38 -8.48 11.85
C PRO A 211 -18.96 -8.78 12.37
N GLY A 212 -18.67 -10.04 12.60
CA GLY A 212 -17.34 -10.55 12.94
C GLY A 212 -17.42 -11.89 13.66
N ASN A 213 -16.58 -12.84 13.28
CA ASN A 213 -16.60 -14.19 13.84
C ASN A 213 -15.62 -14.36 15.02
N PHE A 214 -14.60 -13.50 15.13
CA PHE A 214 -13.61 -13.56 16.21
C PHE A 214 -13.87 -12.44 17.22
N GLN A 215 -13.62 -12.71 18.51
CA GLN A 215 -13.70 -11.69 19.56
C GLN A 215 -12.54 -10.73 19.49
N ASN A 216 -11.35 -11.22 19.11
CA ASN A 216 -10.15 -10.41 18.98
C ASN A 216 -9.50 -10.60 17.61
N ILE A 217 -8.99 -9.50 17.06
CA ILE A 217 -8.06 -9.48 15.92
C ILE A 217 -6.73 -8.96 16.45
N VAL A 218 -5.65 -9.68 16.19
CA VAL A 218 -4.29 -9.26 16.59
C VAL A 218 -3.42 -9.15 15.34
N PHE A 219 -2.91 -7.96 15.07
CA PHE A 219 -1.87 -7.75 14.06
C PHE A 219 -0.53 -7.70 14.75
N ARG A 220 0.30 -8.75 14.56
CA ARG A 220 1.66 -8.82 15.11
C ARG A 220 2.67 -8.29 14.11
N ILE A 221 3.55 -7.42 14.54
CA ILE A 221 4.60 -6.85 13.69
C ILE A 221 5.83 -7.75 13.73
N ILE A 222 6.13 -8.41 12.62
CA ILE A 222 7.24 -9.35 12.47
C ILE A 222 7.98 -8.99 11.17
N PRO A 223 8.97 -8.08 11.22
CA PRO A 223 9.61 -7.55 10.00
C PRO A 223 10.31 -8.60 9.14
N GLU A 224 10.96 -9.60 9.76
CA GLU A 224 11.70 -10.62 9.01
C GLU A 224 10.76 -11.71 8.47
N ALA A 225 10.71 -11.86 7.14
CA ALA A 225 9.80 -12.78 6.47
C ALA A 225 10.01 -14.26 6.87
N SER A 226 11.26 -14.67 7.09
CA SER A 226 11.60 -16.01 7.59
C SER A 226 11.04 -16.27 9.00
N THR A 227 11.06 -15.26 9.86
CA THR A 227 10.46 -15.35 11.20
C THR A 227 8.93 -15.45 11.09
N ARG A 228 8.29 -14.65 10.21
CA ARG A 228 6.84 -14.78 9.98
C ARG A 228 6.46 -16.18 9.54
N SER A 229 7.21 -16.76 8.58
CA SER A 229 6.98 -18.14 8.11
C SER A 229 7.17 -19.16 9.24
N ALA A 230 8.18 -19.00 10.09
CA ALA A 230 8.40 -19.89 11.24
C ALA A 230 7.28 -19.80 12.29
N GLU A 231 6.81 -18.59 12.61
CA GLU A 231 5.69 -18.35 13.53
C GLU A 231 4.38 -18.97 13.02
N LEU A 232 4.14 -18.87 11.69
CA LEU A 232 3.00 -19.53 11.06
C LEU A 232 3.07 -21.06 11.17
N MET A 233 4.21 -21.65 10.79
CA MET A 233 4.41 -23.11 10.86
C MET A 233 4.37 -23.65 12.31
N ALA A 234 4.75 -22.82 13.28
CA ALA A 234 4.65 -23.13 14.70
C ALA A 234 3.22 -22.98 15.26
N GLY A 235 2.27 -22.40 14.47
CA GLY A 235 0.89 -22.16 14.89
C GLY A 235 0.73 -20.95 15.81
N ASN A 236 1.69 -20.02 15.85
CA ASN A 236 1.64 -18.82 16.68
C ASN A 236 0.92 -17.64 15.99
N VAL A 237 0.77 -17.70 14.67
CA VAL A 237 -0.03 -16.77 13.84
C VAL A 237 -0.88 -17.56 12.85
N ASP A 238 -2.00 -16.98 12.42
CA ASP A 238 -2.96 -17.64 11.53
C ASP A 238 -2.77 -17.26 10.07
N ILE A 239 -2.43 -15.99 9.81
CA ILE A 239 -2.21 -15.45 8.48
C ILE A 239 -0.90 -14.68 8.50
N ILE A 240 -0.07 -14.84 7.48
CA ILE A 240 1.09 -13.96 7.26
C ILE A 240 1.00 -13.32 5.88
N THR A 241 1.39 -12.05 5.81
CA THR A 241 1.58 -11.33 4.55
C THR A 241 3.01 -11.48 4.07
N ASN A 242 3.23 -11.38 2.76
CA ASN A 242 4.57 -11.44 2.15
C ASN A 242 5.38 -12.64 2.67
N ALA A 243 4.81 -13.85 2.56
CA ALA A 243 5.54 -15.07 2.91
C ALA A 243 6.86 -15.15 2.13
N ALA A 244 7.93 -15.58 2.82
CA ALA A 244 9.26 -15.61 2.23
C ALA A 244 9.29 -16.51 0.98
N PRO A 245 9.73 -16.02 -0.19
CA PRO A 245 9.68 -16.76 -1.45
C PRO A 245 10.42 -18.09 -1.44
N ASP A 246 11.50 -18.19 -0.68
CA ASP A 246 12.32 -19.38 -0.51
C ASP A 246 11.73 -20.40 0.50
N GLN A 247 10.66 -20.03 1.20
CA GLN A 247 10.01 -20.88 2.20
C GLN A 247 8.60 -21.34 1.83
N LEU A 248 8.09 -20.98 0.65
CA LEU A 248 6.73 -21.32 0.24
C LEU A 248 6.48 -22.83 0.25
N ASP A 249 7.43 -23.62 -0.30
CA ASP A 249 7.34 -25.07 -0.32
C ASP A 249 7.44 -25.67 1.10
N ALA A 250 8.23 -25.07 1.99
CA ALA A 250 8.32 -25.52 3.38
C ALA A 250 7.02 -25.26 4.16
N ILE A 251 6.37 -24.12 3.92
CA ILE A 251 5.04 -23.81 4.50
C ILE A 251 4.03 -24.86 4.04
N ASP A 252 3.94 -25.14 2.73
CA ASP A 252 3.00 -26.13 2.19
C ASP A 252 3.28 -27.55 2.68
N ALA A 253 4.56 -27.91 2.84
CA ALA A 253 4.96 -29.23 3.32
C ALA A 253 4.79 -29.40 4.84
N SER A 254 4.65 -28.32 5.61
CA SER A 254 4.52 -28.36 7.07
C SER A 254 3.24 -29.07 7.54
N GLY A 255 2.19 -29.06 6.72
CA GLY A 255 0.85 -29.53 7.09
C GLY A 255 0.10 -28.60 8.06
N ALA A 256 0.78 -27.62 8.66
CA ALA A 256 0.18 -26.66 9.59
C ALA A 256 -0.44 -25.46 8.87
N ALA A 257 0.00 -25.16 7.66
CA ALA A 257 -0.44 -24.02 6.88
C ALA A 257 -0.39 -24.30 5.38
N LYS A 258 -0.97 -23.41 4.58
CA LYS A 258 -0.92 -23.41 3.12
C LYS A 258 -0.57 -22.03 2.59
N VAL A 259 0.13 -22.00 1.46
CA VAL A 259 0.41 -20.77 0.73
C VAL A 259 -0.75 -20.47 -0.22
N GLN A 260 -1.29 -19.26 -0.11
CA GLN A 260 -2.19 -18.70 -1.12
C GLN A 260 -1.38 -17.71 -1.98
N LYS A 261 -1.34 -17.97 -3.29
CA LYS A 261 -0.65 -17.12 -4.27
C LYS A 261 -1.70 -16.39 -5.08
N VAL A 262 -1.67 -15.07 -5.06
CA VAL A 262 -2.56 -14.24 -5.86
C VAL A 262 -1.75 -13.28 -6.72
N GLN A 263 -2.23 -13.04 -7.95
CA GLN A 263 -1.67 -11.99 -8.79
C GLN A 263 -2.13 -10.64 -8.25
N GLY A 264 -1.22 -9.91 -7.64
CA GLY A 264 -1.50 -8.60 -7.07
C GLY A 264 -1.74 -7.52 -8.12
N THR A 265 -2.29 -6.39 -7.68
CA THR A 265 -2.50 -5.18 -8.49
C THR A 265 -1.38 -4.16 -8.32
N ARG A 266 -0.43 -4.41 -7.43
CA ARG A 266 0.63 -3.47 -7.08
C ARG A 266 1.75 -3.44 -8.13
N ARG A 267 1.93 -2.27 -8.74
CA ARG A 267 3.07 -1.97 -9.63
C ARG A 267 4.27 -1.59 -8.79
N MET A 268 5.37 -2.31 -8.94
CA MET A 268 6.63 -1.93 -8.33
C MET A 268 7.44 -1.08 -9.30
N TYR A 269 8.10 -0.04 -8.78
CA TYR A 269 8.88 0.89 -9.58
C TYR A 269 10.01 1.56 -8.79
N VAL A 270 10.96 2.13 -9.52
CA VAL A 270 11.89 3.13 -8.98
C VAL A 270 11.49 4.49 -9.51
N GLY A 271 11.09 5.39 -8.61
CA GLY A 271 10.74 6.77 -8.94
C GLY A 271 11.98 7.63 -9.10
N PHE A 272 11.97 8.53 -10.09
CA PHE A 272 13.01 9.52 -10.31
C PHE A 272 12.53 10.88 -9.80
N ASN A 273 12.93 11.23 -8.56
CA ASN A 273 12.49 12.48 -7.93
C ASN A 273 13.21 13.69 -8.53
N GLN A 274 12.44 14.56 -9.18
CA GLN A 274 12.94 15.72 -9.91
C GLN A 274 12.94 17.01 -9.08
N LYS A 275 12.65 16.91 -7.77
CA LYS A 275 12.65 18.03 -6.83
C LYS A 275 14.01 18.73 -6.78
N ALA A 276 14.03 20.08 -6.78
CA ALA A 276 15.25 20.88 -6.87
C ALA A 276 16.29 20.59 -5.78
N LYS A 277 15.86 20.11 -4.60
CA LYS A 277 16.79 19.74 -3.52
C LYS A 277 17.74 18.58 -3.90
N PHE A 278 17.41 17.81 -4.93
CA PHE A 278 18.21 16.70 -5.43
C PHE A 278 19.09 17.09 -6.64
N ASP A 279 19.26 18.36 -6.95
CA ASP A 279 20.04 18.87 -8.09
C ASP A 279 21.57 18.67 -7.91
N THR A 280 21.97 17.42 -7.65
CA THR A 280 23.34 16.94 -7.81
C THR A 280 23.60 16.60 -9.28
N ALA A 281 24.84 16.22 -9.65
CA ALA A 281 25.14 15.80 -11.01
C ALA A 281 24.23 14.64 -11.48
N GLY A 282 23.99 13.64 -10.62
CA GLY A 282 23.04 12.55 -10.89
C GLY A 282 21.59 13.00 -10.91
N GLY A 283 21.17 13.83 -9.94
CA GLY A 283 19.83 14.39 -9.91
C GLY A 283 19.49 15.23 -11.15
N MET A 284 20.45 16.00 -11.65
CA MET A 284 20.30 16.71 -12.93
C MET A 284 20.26 15.77 -14.14
N ALA A 285 20.97 14.65 -14.07
CA ALA A 285 20.94 13.65 -15.14
C ALA A 285 19.55 13.04 -15.31
N ILE A 286 18.90 12.60 -14.21
CA ILE A 286 17.56 11.97 -14.26
C ILE A 286 16.41 12.95 -14.60
N LYS A 287 16.66 14.27 -14.63
CA LYS A 287 15.68 15.22 -15.18
C LYS A 287 15.54 15.10 -16.70
N LYS A 288 16.53 14.50 -17.39
CA LYS A 288 16.48 14.27 -18.83
C LYS A 288 15.73 12.97 -19.15
N PRO A 289 14.68 13.01 -19.97
CA PRO A 289 13.94 11.78 -20.38
C PRO A 289 14.85 10.74 -21.03
N GLU A 290 15.87 11.18 -21.79
CA GLU A 290 16.84 10.28 -22.45
C GLU A 290 17.63 9.45 -21.43
N VAL A 291 18.00 10.05 -20.31
CA VAL A 291 18.69 9.34 -19.21
C VAL A 291 17.72 8.36 -18.54
N ARG A 292 16.50 8.80 -18.19
CA ARG A 292 15.51 7.90 -17.57
C ARG A 292 15.21 6.71 -18.46
N ARG A 293 15.07 6.94 -19.77
CA ARG A 293 14.89 5.85 -20.75
C ARG A 293 16.09 4.92 -20.81
N ALA A 294 17.33 5.43 -20.76
CA ALA A 294 18.51 4.58 -20.72
C ALA A 294 18.52 3.65 -19.51
N LEU A 295 18.12 4.15 -18.32
CA LEU A 295 18.07 3.36 -17.10
C LEU A 295 17.00 2.24 -17.16
N GLN A 296 15.97 2.36 -18.02
CA GLN A 296 15.02 1.26 -18.26
C GLN A 296 15.71 0.01 -18.83
N TYR A 297 16.69 0.16 -19.72
CA TYR A 297 17.40 -0.95 -20.32
C TYR A 297 18.43 -1.60 -19.39
N ALA A 298 18.78 -0.93 -18.28
CA ALA A 298 19.85 -1.35 -17.39
C ALA A 298 19.47 -2.47 -16.42
N VAL A 299 18.17 -2.70 -16.16
CA VAL A 299 17.72 -3.60 -15.09
C VAL A 299 17.04 -4.84 -15.65
N ASP A 300 17.55 -6.02 -15.29
CA ASP A 300 16.97 -7.32 -15.64
C ASP A 300 15.84 -7.70 -14.67
N VAL A 301 14.66 -7.17 -14.95
CA VAL A 301 13.47 -7.38 -14.11
C VAL A 301 13.04 -8.85 -14.07
N PRO A 302 12.99 -9.62 -15.19
CA PRO A 302 12.68 -11.04 -15.14
C PRO A 302 13.61 -11.85 -14.23
N THR A 303 14.93 -11.60 -14.28
CA THR A 303 15.89 -12.27 -13.42
C THR A 303 15.69 -11.91 -11.95
N ILE A 304 15.40 -10.63 -11.62
CA ILE A 304 15.05 -10.22 -10.25
C ILE A 304 13.83 -11.01 -9.76
N CYS A 305 12.76 -11.09 -10.55
CA CYS A 305 11.56 -11.85 -10.18
C CYS A 305 11.88 -13.33 -9.94
N GLN A 306 12.60 -13.95 -10.84
CA GLN A 306 12.89 -15.38 -10.74
C GLN A 306 13.81 -15.71 -9.57
N GLN A 307 14.86 -14.92 -9.36
CA GLN A 307 15.90 -15.23 -8.36
C GLN A 307 15.57 -14.73 -6.96
N LEU A 308 14.88 -13.60 -6.83
CA LEU A 308 14.62 -12.99 -5.54
C LEU A 308 13.18 -13.17 -5.07
N LEU A 309 12.22 -13.38 -5.99
CA LEU A 309 10.81 -13.45 -5.65
C LEU A 309 10.18 -14.81 -5.95
N ASN A 310 10.95 -15.75 -6.53
CA ASN A 310 10.51 -17.11 -6.83
C ASN A 310 9.23 -17.18 -7.70
N PHE A 311 9.12 -16.28 -8.69
CA PHE A 311 8.05 -16.34 -9.70
C PHE A 311 8.53 -15.79 -11.05
N ALA A 312 7.86 -16.20 -12.13
CA ALA A 312 8.05 -15.60 -13.45
C ALA A 312 7.20 -14.33 -13.56
N CYS A 313 7.80 -13.21 -13.92
CA CYS A 313 7.08 -11.97 -14.16
C CYS A 313 7.35 -11.42 -15.56
N GLU A 314 6.38 -10.65 -16.06
CA GLU A 314 6.61 -9.71 -17.14
C GLU A 314 6.87 -8.32 -16.57
N ARG A 315 7.77 -7.58 -17.21
CA ARG A 315 8.03 -6.20 -16.83
C ARG A 315 6.81 -5.35 -17.15
N ALA A 316 6.41 -4.49 -16.23
CA ALA A 316 5.30 -3.56 -16.45
C ALA A 316 5.63 -2.57 -17.59
N THR A 317 4.61 -2.21 -18.37
CA THR A 317 4.71 -1.26 -19.47
C THR A 317 4.12 0.12 -19.13
N GLY A 318 3.44 0.25 -17.99
CA GLY A 318 2.80 1.50 -17.59
C GLY A 318 2.14 1.42 -16.22
N LEU A 319 1.27 2.37 -15.96
CA LEU A 319 0.52 2.49 -14.72
C LEU A 319 -0.68 1.53 -14.67
N ALA A 320 -1.33 1.28 -15.80
CA ALA A 320 -2.53 0.47 -15.85
C ALA A 320 -2.25 -1.02 -15.66
N ASN A 321 -3.06 -1.67 -14.81
CA ASN A 321 -3.03 -3.11 -14.62
C ASN A 321 -3.61 -3.86 -15.83
N PRO A 322 -3.09 -5.05 -16.18
CA PRO A 322 -3.77 -5.92 -17.13
C PRO A 322 -5.19 -6.29 -16.63
N PRO A 323 -6.22 -6.32 -17.51
CA PRO A 323 -6.15 -6.21 -18.98
C PRO A 323 -6.24 -4.78 -19.55
N HIS A 324 -6.25 -3.75 -18.71
CA HIS A 324 -6.47 -2.35 -19.09
C HIS A 324 -5.19 -1.62 -19.53
N ASP A 325 -4.06 -2.31 -19.52
CA ASP A 325 -2.77 -1.78 -19.99
C ASP A 325 -2.76 -1.55 -21.50
N ASN A 326 -1.97 -0.60 -21.97
CA ASN A 326 -1.80 -0.31 -23.40
C ASN A 326 -1.04 -1.46 -24.09
N LYS A 327 -1.74 -2.27 -24.87
CA LYS A 327 -1.20 -3.47 -25.56
C LYS A 327 -0.19 -3.19 -26.66
N ASP A 328 -0.11 -1.94 -27.14
CA ASP A 328 0.87 -1.53 -28.15
C ASP A 328 2.26 -1.29 -27.54
N LEU A 329 2.35 -1.06 -26.25
CA LEU A 329 3.60 -0.89 -25.54
C LEU A 329 4.25 -2.25 -25.25
N LYS A 330 5.57 -2.30 -25.39
CA LYS A 330 6.35 -3.51 -25.10
C LYS A 330 7.25 -3.28 -23.91
N PRO A 331 7.43 -4.28 -23.02
CA PRO A 331 8.37 -4.16 -21.91
C PRO A 331 9.76 -3.77 -22.43
N TYR A 332 10.42 -2.85 -21.73
CA TYR A 332 11.83 -2.56 -22.00
C TYR A 332 12.67 -3.83 -21.77
N PRO A 333 13.43 -4.30 -22.79
CA PRO A 333 14.30 -5.45 -22.59
C PRO A 333 15.50 -5.09 -21.71
N PHE A 334 16.12 -6.09 -21.08
CA PHE A 334 17.42 -5.93 -20.48
C PHE A 334 18.48 -5.86 -21.58
N ASP A 335 19.07 -4.70 -21.76
CA ASP A 335 20.12 -4.42 -22.75
C ASP A 335 21.08 -3.36 -22.20
N PRO A 336 22.07 -3.76 -21.37
CA PRO A 336 23.02 -2.82 -20.79
C PRO A 336 23.87 -2.10 -21.83
N ALA A 337 24.10 -2.69 -23.01
CA ALA A 337 24.84 -2.03 -24.08
C ALA A 337 24.03 -0.86 -24.68
N MET A 338 22.72 -1.05 -24.85
CA MET A 338 21.82 0.03 -25.25
C MET A 338 21.75 1.11 -24.17
N ALA A 339 21.67 0.73 -22.89
CA ALA A 339 21.69 1.68 -21.77
C ALA A 339 22.94 2.56 -21.78
N GLU A 340 24.12 1.95 -21.91
CA GLU A 340 25.39 2.67 -22.00
C GLU A 340 25.45 3.61 -23.21
N LYS A 341 25.04 3.13 -24.39
CA LYS A 341 24.99 3.95 -25.60
C LYS A 341 24.09 5.18 -25.41
N LEU A 342 22.90 5.00 -24.86
CA LEU A 342 21.96 6.12 -24.63
C LEU A 342 22.49 7.12 -23.60
N LEU A 343 23.22 6.66 -22.57
CA LEU A 343 23.86 7.53 -21.60
C LEU A 343 25.00 8.34 -22.24
N ASP A 344 25.79 7.74 -23.13
CA ASP A 344 26.82 8.43 -23.89
C ASP A 344 26.22 9.51 -24.79
N GLU A 345 25.15 9.19 -25.53
CA GLU A 345 24.40 10.11 -26.39
C GLU A 345 23.76 11.25 -25.59
N ALA A 346 23.30 11.00 -24.36
CA ALA A 346 22.76 11.99 -23.45
C ALA A 346 23.82 12.92 -22.81
N GLY A 347 25.13 12.64 -23.06
CA GLY A 347 26.24 13.44 -22.59
C GLY A 347 26.82 13.01 -21.24
N TYR A 348 26.61 11.74 -20.86
CA TYR A 348 27.16 11.14 -19.63
C TYR A 348 28.08 9.94 -19.92
N PRO A 349 29.23 10.14 -20.61
CA PRO A 349 30.19 9.08 -20.82
C PRO A 349 30.85 8.64 -19.50
N ARG A 350 31.42 7.43 -19.46
CA ARG A 350 32.22 6.97 -18.31
C ARG A 350 33.48 7.84 -18.16
N ASP A 351 33.82 8.24 -16.94
CA ASP A 351 35.08 8.86 -16.59
C ASP A 351 36.25 7.82 -16.56
N ALA A 352 37.44 8.28 -16.16
CA ALA A 352 38.62 7.42 -16.05
C ALA A 352 38.49 6.28 -15.01
N ASN A 353 37.53 6.42 -14.07
CA ASN A 353 37.23 5.40 -13.06
C ASN A 353 36.05 4.50 -13.47
N GLY A 354 35.49 4.69 -14.66
CA GLY A 354 34.32 3.95 -15.14
C GLY A 354 32.99 4.50 -14.63
N VAL A 355 32.99 5.65 -13.94
CA VAL A 355 31.79 6.27 -13.36
C VAL A 355 31.24 7.33 -14.30
N ARG A 356 29.91 7.36 -14.47
CA ARG A 356 29.18 8.37 -15.24
C ARG A 356 28.68 9.51 -14.34
N PHE A 357 28.03 9.13 -13.27
CA PHE A 357 27.58 9.98 -12.16
C PHE A 357 27.23 9.11 -10.95
N GLU A 358 27.07 9.76 -9.79
CA GLU A 358 26.71 9.11 -8.55
C GLU A 358 25.23 9.36 -8.23
N MET A 359 24.54 8.35 -7.67
CA MET A 359 23.13 8.41 -7.27
C MET A 359 22.91 7.70 -5.93
N THR A 360 21.87 8.12 -5.21
CA THR A 360 21.34 7.36 -4.09
C THR A 360 20.01 6.72 -4.51
N LEU A 361 19.84 5.45 -4.20
CA LEU A 361 18.58 4.71 -4.32
C LEU A 361 18.09 4.37 -2.91
N GLN A 362 16.98 4.95 -2.53
CA GLN A 362 16.34 4.72 -1.23
C GLN A 362 15.21 3.72 -1.36
N GLY A 363 15.03 2.86 -0.35
CA GLY A 363 13.97 1.86 -0.36
C GLY A 363 13.49 1.47 1.03
N PRO A 364 12.31 0.85 1.13
CA PRO A 364 11.77 0.36 2.39
C PRO A 364 12.39 -0.98 2.78
N ARG A 365 12.13 -1.37 4.02
CA ARG A 365 12.41 -2.70 4.54
C ARG A 365 11.15 -3.26 5.19
N GLY A 366 10.72 -4.42 4.69
CA GLY A 366 9.64 -5.22 5.29
C GLY A 366 8.22 -4.86 4.81
N ARG A 367 8.05 -3.89 3.89
CA ARG A 367 6.74 -3.51 3.34
C ARG A 367 6.32 -4.38 2.14
N TYR A 368 7.23 -4.58 1.20
CA TYR A 368 6.96 -5.32 -0.03
C TYR A 368 7.67 -6.68 -0.01
N LEU A 369 7.30 -7.53 -0.95
CA LEU A 369 7.92 -8.84 -1.09
C LEU A 369 9.41 -8.69 -1.38
N ASN A 370 10.25 -9.10 -0.42
CA ASN A 370 11.72 -9.08 -0.50
C ASN A 370 12.33 -7.72 -0.93
N ASP A 371 11.70 -6.62 -0.52
CA ASP A 371 11.96 -5.26 -0.97
C ASP A 371 13.44 -4.81 -0.81
N ALA A 372 14.06 -5.13 0.31
CA ALA A 372 15.45 -4.78 0.59
C ALA A 372 16.42 -5.39 -0.44
N ASN A 373 16.24 -6.67 -0.77
CA ASN A 373 17.09 -7.36 -1.75
C ASN A 373 16.81 -6.90 -3.18
N VAL A 374 15.54 -6.66 -3.52
CA VAL A 374 15.18 -6.11 -4.84
C VAL A 374 15.79 -4.72 -5.02
N THR A 375 15.67 -3.82 -4.04
CA THR A 375 16.26 -2.47 -4.09
C THR A 375 17.79 -2.56 -4.27
N THR A 376 18.44 -3.47 -3.53
CA THR A 376 19.89 -3.69 -3.62
C THR A 376 20.30 -4.19 -5.01
N ALA A 377 19.56 -5.15 -5.57
CA ALA A 377 19.82 -5.68 -6.92
C ALA A 377 19.68 -4.59 -7.99
N VAL A 378 18.65 -3.74 -7.93
CA VAL A 378 18.50 -2.59 -8.84
C VAL A 378 19.71 -1.67 -8.74
N GLY A 379 20.15 -1.33 -7.52
CA GLY A 379 21.35 -0.50 -7.32
C GLY A 379 22.60 -1.09 -7.95
N GLN A 380 22.76 -2.42 -7.91
CA GLN A 380 23.89 -3.11 -8.55
C GLN A 380 23.79 -3.03 -10.08
N TYR A 381 22.64 -3.35 -10.69
CA TYR A 381 22.43 -3.22 -12.14
C TYR A 381 22.77 -1.82 -12.66
N LEU A 382 22.35 -0.78 -11.94
CA LEU A 382 22.68 0.60 -12.30
C LEU A 382 24.18 0.89 -12.16
N SER A 383 24.82 0.34 -11.14
CA SER A 383 26.28 0.49 -10.94
C SER A 383 27.09 -0.20 -12.05
N ASP A 384 26.62 -1.33 -12.57
CA ASP A 384 27.28 -2.07 -13.65
C ASP A 384 27.38 -1.27 -14.95
N ILE A 385 26.43 -0.37 -15.23
CA ILE A 385 26.47 0.54 -16.38
C ILE A 385 27.15 1.89 -16.05
N GLY A 386 27.81 2.02 -14.90
CA GLY A 386 28.57 3.20 -14.49
C GLY A 386 27.77 4.28 -13.75
N VAL A 387 26.52 4.05 -13.44
CA VAL A 387 25.75 4.90 -12.52
C VAL A 387 26.02 4.41 -11.09
N LYS A 388 27.05 4.98 -10.45
CA LYS A 388 27.47 4.56 -9.11
C LYS A 388 26.36 4.80 -8.09
N THR A 389 25.70 3.73 -7.69
CA THR A 389 24.49 3.79 -6.87
C THR A 389 24.77 3.37 -5.42
N THR A 390 24.52 4.28 -4.48
CA THR A 390 24.47 3.96 -3.05
C THR A 390 23.05 3.59 -2.66
N VAL A 391 22.85 2.42 -2.04
CA VAL A 391 21.55 1.95 -1.59
C VAL A 391 21.35 2.26 -0.12
N GLU A 392 20.24 2.88 0.24
CA GLU A 392 19.84 3.19 1.61
C GLU A 392 18.47 2.56 1.89
N LEU A 393 18.37 1.78 2.96
CA LEU A 393 17.16 1.05 3.34
C LEU A 393 16.63 1.54 4.68
N PHE A 394 15.32 1.85 4.73
CA PHE A 394 14.68 2.45 5.87
C PHE A 394 13.53 1.60 6.40
N GLU A 395 13.26 1.72 7.70
CA GLU A 395 12.02 1.22 8.28
C GLU A 395 10.81 1.94 7.64
N TRP A 396 9.76 1.17 7.34
CA TRP A 396 8.64 1.64 6.53
C TRP A 396 7.86 2.77 7.21
N SER A 397 7.28 2.51 8.38
CA SER A 397 6.26 3.38 8.97
C SER A 397 6.83 4.66 9.58
N SER A 398 7.93 4.54 10.32
CA SER A 398 8.50 5.65 11.09
C SER A 398 9.45 6.54 10.30
N VAL A 399 10.02 6.04 9.19
CA VAL A 399 11.02 6.77 8.40
C VAL A 399 10.61 6.92 6.95
N TYR A 400 10.34 5.81 6.25
CA TYR A 400 10.18 5.85 4.80
C TYR A 400 8.86 6.52 4.37
N VAL A 401 7.74 6.21 5.04
CA VAL A 401 6.44 6.85 4.75
C VAL A 401 6.48 8.37 4.93
N PRO A 402 7.00 8.91 6.05
CA PRO A 402 7.17 10.36 6.19
C PRO A 402 8.03 10.99 5.08
N MET A 403 9.13 10.33 4.70
CA MET A 403 10.00 10.81 3.61
C MET A 403 9.26 10.83 2.27
N ILE A 404 8.52 9.77 1.93
CA ILE A 404 7.74 9.69 0.68
C ILE A 404 6.67 10.78 0.66
N ARG A 405 5.87 10.91 1.73
CA ARG A 405 4.79 11.91 1.81
C ARG A 405 5.29 13.36 1.76
N ALA A 406 6.47 13.61 2.28
CA ALA A 406 7.12 14.93 2.18
C ALA A 406 7.78 15.18 0.82
N HIS A 407 7.71 14.22 -0.13
CA HIS A 407 8.46 14.22 -1.39
C HIS A 407 9.97 14.37 -1.17
N ASP A 408 10.47 13.77 -0.09
CA ASP A 408 11.84 13.90 0.37
C ASP A 408 12.68 12.64 0.16
N ALA A 409 12.08 11.57 -0.35
CA ALA A 409 12.80 10.38 -0.80
C ALA A 409 13.43 10.64 -2.18
N GLY A 410 14.70 10.28 -2.33
CA GLY A 410 15.38 10.45 -3.62
C GLY A 410 16.89 10.68 -3.53
N PRO A 411 17.52 10.93 -4.68
CA PRO A 411 16.97 11.21 -6.01
C PRO A 411 16.27 10.02 -6.69
N MET A 412 16.59 8.78 -6.31
CA MET A 412 15.84 7.58 -6.70
C MET A 412 15.21 6.92 -5.47
N PHE A 413 14.01 6.39 -5.61
CA PHE A 413 13.32 5.70 -4.52
C PHE A 413 12.52 4.50 -5.04
N PHE A 414 12.55 3.37 -4.31
CA PHE A 414 11.80 2.16 -4.64
C PHE A 414 10.45 2.18 -3.93
N LEU A 415 9.37 2.06 -4.70
CA LEU A 415 8.00 2.12 -4.17
C LEU A 415 7.07 1.21 -4.95
N GLY A 416 5.92 0.89 -4.37
CA GLY A 416 4.82 0.21 -5.03
C GLY A 416 3.56 1.05 -5.02
N SER A 417 2.92 1.22 -6.18
CA SER A 417 1.58 1.79 -6.35
C SER A 417 0.61 0.71 -6.78
N GLY A 418 -0.58 0.68 -6.25
CA GLY A 418 -1.58 -0.34 -6.59
C GLY A 418 -2.99 0.11 -6.24
N GLY A 419 -3.97 -0.43 -6.94
CA GLY A 419 -5.38 -0.11 -6.74
C GLY A 419 -6.30 -1.32 -6.86
N GLY A 420 -7.53 -1.20 -6.35
CA GLY A 420 -8.52 -2.27 -6.29
C GLY A 420 -9.57 -2.25 -7.40
N LEU A 421 -9.72 -1.14 -8.14
CA LEU A 421 -10.83 -0.98 -9.08
C LEU A 421 -10.63 -1.63 -10.45
N TRP A 422 -9.41 -2.10 -10.78
CA TRP A 422 -9.14 -2.76 -12.07
C TRP A 422 -9.53 -1.90 -13.29
N ASN A 423 -9.30 -0.61 -13.21
CA ASN A 423 -9.61 0.38 -14.23
C ASN A 423 -8.38 1.21 -14.53
N ALA A 424 -8.07 1.46 -15.82
CA ALA A 424 -6.88 2.20 -16.22
C ALA A 424 -6.85 3.63 -15.67
N GLN A 425 -7.97 4.33 -15.70
CA GLN A 425 -8.06 5.70 -15.19
C GLN A 425 -7.79 5.75 -13.67
N TYR A 426 -8.32 4.78 -12.90
CA TYR A 426 -8.01 4.66 -11.49
C TYR A 426 -6.52 4.44 -11.26
N ASP A 427 -5.93 3.50 -11.98
CA ASP A 427 -4.51 3.19 -11.89
C ASP A 427 -3.59 4.37 -12.23
N MET A 428 -4.05 5.26 -13.13
CA MET A 428 -3.34 6.49 -13.53
C MET A 428 -3.54 7.64 -12.54
N SER A 429 -4.50 7.56 -11.63
CA SER A 429 -4.91 8.67 -10.75
C SER A 429 -3.85 9.08 -9.73
N ASP A 430 -2.84 8.25 -9.46
CA ASP A 430 -1.64 8.66 -8.72
C ASP A 430 -1.01 9.94 -9.33
N LEU A 431 -1.20 10.14 -10.63
CA LEU A 431 -0.70 11.27 -11.41
C LEU A 431 -1.85 12.06 -12.07
N ALA A 432 -2.97 12.24 -11.36
CA ALA A 432 -4.12 12.98 -11.90
C ALA A 432 -3.86 14.49 -12.01
N THR A 433 -3.09 15.06 -11.09
CA THR A 433 -2.66 16.46 -11.10
C THR A 433 -1.18 16.57 -10.78
N VAL A 434 -0.55 17.69 -11.17
CA VAL A 434 0.86 17.96 -10.85
C VAL A 434 1.10 17.92 -9.34
N ASP A 435 0.16 18.49 -8.57
CA ASP A 435 0.22 18.58 -7.11
C ASP A 435 -0.44 17.37 -6.42
N SER A 436 -0.68 16.28 -7.15
CA SER A 436 -1.18 15.04 -6.55
C SER A 436 -0.22 14.53 -5.50
N GLY A 437 -0.71 14.19 -4.30
CA GLY A 437 0.11 13.62 -3.23
C GLY A 437 0.97 12.44 -3.68
N PRO A 438 0.45 11.47 -4.47
CA PRO A 438 1.26 10.37 -5.00
C PRO A 438 2.24 10.74 -6.13
N ASN A 439 2.25 11.95 -6.64
CA ASN A 439 3.28 12.40 -7.61
C ASN A 439 4.65 12.62 -6.94
N TYR A 440 5.14 11.63 -6.23
CA TYR A 440 6.40 11.67 -5.46
C TYR A 440 7.65 11.95 -6.32
N THR A 441 7.53 11.87 -7.65
CA THR A 441 8.61 12.16 -8.60
C THR A 441 8.69 13.64 -8.97
N GLU A 442 7.72 14.46 -8.59
CA GLU A 442 7.60 15.86 -9.03
C GLU A 442 7.59 15.99 -10.57
N TRP A 443 7.13 14.91 -11.24
CA TRP A 443 7.02 14.89 -12.69
C TRP A 443 5.94 15.86 -13.15
N ASN A 444 6.24 16.64 -14.16
CA ASN A 444 5.32 17.65 -14.70
C ASN A 444 5.46 17.69 -16.23
N ASP A 445 4.64 16.92 -16.93
CA ASP A 445 4.55 16.92 -18.38
C ASP A 445 3.15 17.36 -18.82
N PRO A 446 3.01 18.51 -19.52
CA PRO A 446 1.70 18.99 -20.00
C PRO A 446 0.97 17.99 -20.92
N ARG A 447 1.73 17.16 -21.67
CA ARG A 447 1.13 16.11 -22.52
C ARG A 447 0.38 15.05 -21.72
N TRP A 448 0.64 14.95 -20.41
CA TRP A 448 -0.08 14.09 -19.48
C TRP A 448 -1.13 14.88 -18.70
N PHE A 449 -0.72 15.91 -17.97
CA PHE A 449 -1.59 16.57 -17.00
C PHE A 449 -2.73 17.36 -17.66
N ASP A 450 -2.50 18.01 -18.81
CA ASP A 450 -3.55 18.74 -19.52
C ASP A 450 -4.62 17.82 -20.13
N ARG A 451 -4.31 16.52 -20.32
CA ARG A 451 -5.23 15.54 -20.96
C ARG A 451 -6.27 14.94 -20.00
N TRP A 452 -6.10 15.07 -18.70
CA TRP A 452 -7.09 14.57 -17.73
C TRP A 452 -8.48 15.19 -17.94
N ALA A 453 -8.56 16.46 -18.27
CA ALA A 453 -9.81 17.13 -18.58
C ALA A 453 -10.49 16.59 -19.84
N ASP A 454 -9.77 15.96 -20.75
CA ASP A 454 -10.33 15.38 -21.98
C ASP A 454 -11.01 14.04 -21.71
N ILE A 455 -10.49 13.22 -20.77
CA ILE A 455 -11.14 11.98 -20.31
C ILE A 455 -12.56 12.27 -19.84
N ALA A 456 -12.73 13.31 -18.99
CA ALA A 456 -14.05 13.70 -18.47
C ALA A 456 -15.02 14.20 -19.54
N LYS A 457 -14.53 14.59 -20.73
CA LYS A 457 -15.33 15.09 -21.87
C LYS A 457 -15.58 14.03 -22.94
N ALA A 458 -14.95 12.86 -22.84
CA ALA A 458 -15.09 11.80 -23.83
C ALA A 458 -16.57 11.45 -24.04
N ALA A 459 -16.98 11.35 -25.29
CA ALA A 459 -18.36 11.08 -25.66
C ALA A 459 -18.70 9.58 -25.64
N SER A 460 -17.69 8.71 -25.64
CA SER A 460 -17.84 7.25 -25.58
C SER A 460 -16.66 6.60 -24.84
N VAL A 461 -16.82 5.35 -24.44
CA VAL A 461 -15.77 4.53 -23.82
C VAL A 461 -14.59 4.35 -24.78
N GLU A 462 -14.83 4.22 -26.08
CA GLU A 462 -13.78 4.06 -27.08
C GLU A 462 -12.92 5.34 -27.21
N GLU A 463 -13.55 6.53 -27.06
CA GLU A 463 -12.81 7.80 -27.04
C GLU A 463 -12.01 7.95 -25.75
N GLU A 464 -12.56 7.58 -24.60
CA GLU A 464 -11.87 7.53 -23.31
C GLU A 464 -10.66 6.60 -23.39
N ASP A 465 -10.83 5.36 -23.85
CA ASP A 465 -9.76 4.37 -24.01
C ASP A 465 -8.63 4.89 -24.92
N LYS A 466 -8.98 5.60 -25.99
CA LYS A 466 -7.99 6.20 -26.89
C LYS A 466 -7.16 7.26 -26.17
N ILE A 467 -7.81 8.17 -25.43
CA ILE A 467 -7.12 9.23 -24.65
C ILE A 467 -6.21 8.58 -23.60
N VAL A 468 -6.71 7.61 -22.85
CA VAL A 468 -5.97 6.87 -21.83
C VAL A 468 -4.73 6.20 -22.44
N ASN A 469 -4.87 5.53 -23.60
CA ASN A 469 -3.75 4.88 -24.28
C ASN A 469 -2.69 5.86 -24.78
N GLU A 470 -3.11 7.04 -25.27
CA GLU A 470 -2.19 8.12 -25.66
C GLU A 470 -1.41 8.65 -24.44
N MET A 471 -2.08 8.83 -23.30
CA MET A 471 -1.45 9.26 -22.05
C MET A 471 -0.47 8.20 -21.51
N LEU A 472 -0.86 6.93 -21.49
CA LEU A 472 0.03 5.83 -21.08
C LEU A 472 1.30 5.78 -21.95
N LYS A 473 1.19 6.12 -23.24
CA LYS A 473 2.36 6.22 -24.12
C LYS A 473 3.27 7.39 -23.75
N VAL A 474 2.72 8.55 -23.38
CA VAL A 474 3.53 9.70 -22.89
C VAL A 474 4.30 9.28 -21.65
N PHE A 475 3.65 8.65 -20.68
CA PHE A 475 4.29 8.15 -19.46
C PHE A 475 5.42 7.15 -19.77
N TYR A 476 5.18 6.20 -20.67
CA TYR A 476 6.17 5.21 -21.08
C TYR A 476 7.39 5.87 -21.76
N ASP A 477 7.16 6.80 -22.72
CA ASP A 477 8.23 7.44 -23.48
C ASP A 477 9.09 8.39 -22.59
N ASP A 478 8.46 9.09 -21.64
CA ASP A 478 9.14 10.02 -20.74
C ASP A 478 9.82 9.33 -19.55
N GLY A 479 9.27 8.21 -19.10
CA GLY A 479 9.83 7.32 -18.10
C GLY A 479 10.07 7.94 -16.72
N PRO A 480 9.09 8.64 -16.10
CA PRO A 480 9.29 9.19 -14.75
C PRO A 480 9.48 8.10 -13.69
N TRP A 481 9.10 6.88 -14.00
CA TRP A 481 9.34 5.68 -13.21
C TRP A 481 10.16 4.66 -14.02
N LEU A 482 11.17 4.05 -13.39
CA LEU A 482 11.75 2.80 -13.87
C LEU A 482 10.76 1.70 -13.48
N LEU A 483 10.01 1.24 -14.48
CA LEU A 483 8.98 0.24 -14.29
C LEU A 483 9.60 -1.13 -14.01
N MET A 484 9.08 -1.80 -12.97
CA MET A 484 9.53 -3.12 -12.56
C MET A 484 8.49 -4.18 -12.97
N TYR A 485 7.67 -4.61 -12.05
CA TYR A 485 6.71 -5.71 -12.22
C TYR A 485 5.43 -5.44 -11.43
N PHE A 486 4.37 -6.21 -11.72
CA PHE A 486 3.23 -6.33 -10.83
C PHE A 486 3.55 -7.39 -9.78
N GLN A 487 3.56 -6.98 -8.50
CA GLN A 487 3.91 -7.86 -7.40
C GLN A 487 2.87 -8.96 -7.24
N PRO A 488 3.25 -10.24 -7.21
CA PRO A 488 2.39 -11.28 -6.67
C PRO A 488 2.35 -11.17 -5.16
N ASP A 489 1.23 -11.53 -4.56
CA ASP A 489 1.09 -11.57 -3.12
C ASP A 489 1.09 -13.02 -2.65
N PHE A 490 1.95 -13.33 -1.68
CA PHE A 490 2.09 -14.63 -1.07
C PHE A 490 1.63 -14.54 0.38
N TYR A 491 0.50 -15.17 0.67
CA TYR A 491 -0.02 -15.31 2.03
C TYR A 491 0.22 -16.72 2.52
N GLY A 492 0.72 -16.86 3.75
CA GLY A 492 0.67 -18.12 4.46
C GLY A 492 -0.58 -18.14 5.33
N VAL A 493 -1.38 -19.20 5.24
CA VAL A 493 -2.65 -19.32 5.96
C VAL A 493 -2.65 -20.62 6.75
N SER A 494 -2.81 -20.53 8.08
CA SER A 494 -2.91 -21.67 8.99
C SER A 494 -4.10 -22.55 8.62
N SER A 495 -3.92 -23.87 8.73
CA SER A 495 -5.02 -24.84 8.56
C SER A 495 -6.12 -24.69 9.63
N ARG A 496 -5.87 -23.90 10.70
CA ARG A 496 -6.85 -23.58 11.75
C ARG A 496 -7.96 -22.64 11.26
N VAL A 497 -7.70 -21.81 10.24
CA VAL A 497 -8.65 -20.77 9.80
C VAL A 497 -9.07 -20.95 8.34
N SER A 498 -10.29 -20.54 8.03
CA SER A 498 -10.82 -20.38 6.68
C SER A 498 -10.79 -18.89 6.35
N TRP A 499 -9.93 -18.51 5.42
CA TRP A 499 -9.77 -17.15 4.89
C TRP A 499 -9.24 -17.22 3.46
N THR A 500 -9.62 -16.27 2.61
CA THR A 500 -9.20 -16.21 1.20
C THR A 500 -8.45 -14.92 0.93
N ALA A 501 -7.27 -15.03 0.30
CA ALA A 501 -6.45 -13.90 -0.08
C ALA A 501 -7.07 -13.12 -1.24
N ARG A 502 -7.03 -11.78 -1.13
CA ARG A 502 -7.48 -10.83 -2.16
C ARG A 502 -6.30 -10.29 -2.97
N ARG A 503 -6.58 -9.90 -4.23
CA ARG A 503 -5.57 -9.35 -5.15
C ARG A 503 -5.18 -7.90 -4.86
N ASP A 504 -6.00 -7.19 -4.08
CA ASP A 504 -5.84 -5.78 -3.71
C ASP A 504 -5.14 -5.57 -2.36
N GLU A 505 -4.55 -6.63 -1.81
CA GLU A 505 -3.91 -6.67 -0.49
C GLU A 505 -4.85 -6.33 0.69
N VAL A 506 -6.15 -6.28 0.48
CA VAL A 506 -7.12 -6.08 1.58
C VAL A 506 -7.22 -7.35 2.41
N ILE A 507 -7.04 -7.22 3.72
CA ILE A 507 -7.21 -8.29 4.70
C ILE A 507 -8.57 -8.10 5.38
N GLU A 508 -9.61 -8.68 4.78
CA GLU A 508 -10.96 -8.69 5.34
C GLU A 508 -11.11 -9.90 6.27
N LEU A 509 -11.37 -9.65 7.55
CA LEU A 509 -11.45 -10.69 8.59
C LEU A 509 -12.85 -10.88 9.15
N ASN A 510 -13.82 -10.04 8.77
CA ASN A 510 -15.20 -10.20 9.26
C ASN A 510 -15.82 -11.53 8.83
N GLU A 511 -15.45 -12.05 7.66
CA GLU A 511 -15.90 -13.34 7.12
C GLU A 511 -14.95 -14.50 7.44
N ALA A 512 -13.75 -14.23 7.96
CA ALA A 512 -12.82 -15.27 8.38
C ALA A 512 -13.43 -16.09 9.53
N SER A 513 -13.16 -17.39 9.55
CA SER A 513 -13.71 -18.31 10.55
C SER A 513 -12.71 -19.42 10.91
N LEU A 514 -12.96 -20.13 12.01
CA LEU A 514 -12.23 -21.39 12.25
C LEU A 514 -12.56 -22.39 11.14
N ALA A 515 -11.55 -23.11 10.70
CA ALA A 515 -11.73 -24.24 9.76
C ALA A 515 -12.54 -25.34 10.44
N LYS A 516 -13.42 -26.00 9.66
CA LYS A 516 -14.27 -27.06 10.16
C LYS A 516 -13.54 -28.39 10.20
#